data_a52d681f85fcc4571cb5fb476479ab58
#
_entry.id   a52d681f85fcc4571cb5fb476479ab58
#
_cell.length_a   1.000
_cell.length_b   1.000
_cell.length_c   1.000
_cell.angle_alpha   90.00
_cell.angle_beta   90.00
_cell.angle_gamma   90.00
#
_symmetry.space_group_name_H-M   'P 1'
#
loop_
_entity.id
_entity.type
_entity.pdbx_description
1 polymer ?
#
loop_
_entity_poly.entity_id
_entity_poly.type
_entity_poly.pdbx_seq_one_letter_code
_entity_poly.pdbx_strand_id
1 'polypeptide(L)'
;MSDFITEDQRLVILRSLADYNGELGESVLQDCQDDYGHRVSRDTVHTHIAWLAEQGLVRKRTLVNGYFIAELTGRGQDVAEGRATVPGVKKPRARG
;
A
#
# COMPACT_ATOMS: atom_id res chain seq x y z
N MET A 1 17.24 5.22 -2.15
CA MET A 1 16.73 5.70 -0.85
C MET A 1 15.31 6.19 -1.01
N SER A 2 14.38 5.70 -0.18
CA SER A 2 12.99 6.16 -0.23
C SER A 2 12.87 7.51 0.46
N ASP A 3 12.11 8.43 -0.12
CA ASP A 3 11.78 9.67 0.56
C ASP A 3 10.50 9.49 1.38
N PHE A 4 10.21 10.47 2.24
CA PHE A 4 9.06 10.35 3.15
C PHE A 4 7.72 10.36 2.40
N ILE A 5 7.65 10.97 1.23
CA ILE A 5 6.42 10.97 0.42
C ILE A 5 6.15 9.56 -0.12
N THR A 6 7.16 8.91 -0.67
CA THR A 6 7.06 7.54 -1.17
C THR A 6 6.67 6.59 -0.03
N GLU A 7 7.29 6.76 1.13
CA GLU A 7 7.00 5.91 2.30
C GLU A 7 5.56 6.10 2.78
N ASP A 8 5.05 7.33 2.74
CA ASP A 8 3.68 7.61 3.11
C ASP A 8 2.69 7.01 2.10
N GLN A 9 3.00 7.09 0.80
CA GLN A 9 2.16 6.47 -0.22
C GLN A 9 2.05 4.96 -0.03
N ARG A 10 3.12 4.31 0.35
CA ARG A 10 3.11 2.86 0.63
C ARG A 10 2.28 2.55 1.87
N LEU A 11 2.38 3.38 2.90
CA LEU A 11 1.54 3.23 4.10
C LEU A 11 0.05 3.41 3.76
N VAL A 12 -0.28 4.38 2.90
CA VAL A 12 -1.66 4.60 2.47
C VAL A 12 -2.24 3.34 1.83
N ILE A 13 -1.47 2.64 1.01
CA ILE A 13 -1.94 1.39 0.40
C ILE A 13 -2.26 0.36 1.49
N LEU A 14 -1.36 0.17 2.45
CA LEU A 14 -1.58 -0.82 3.51
C LEU A 14 -2.79 -0.46 4.38
N ARG A 15 -2.93 0.82 4.74
CA ARG A 15 -4.06 1.29 5.54
C ARG A 15 -5.38 1.15 4.80
N SER A 16 -5.39 1.47 3.51
CA SER A 16 -6.59 1.34 2.68
C SER A 16 -7.03 -0.12 2.60
N LEU A 17 -6.09 -1.03 2.40
CA LEU A 17 -6.39 -2.45 2.40
C LEU A 17 -6.96 -2.90 3.73
N ALA A 18 -6.39 -2.45 4.85
CA ALA A 18 -6.88 -2.80 6.18
C ALA A 18 -8.30 -2.27 6.41
N ASP A 19 -8.61 -1.09 5.89
CA ASP A 19 -9.92 -0.45 6.08
C ASP A 19 -11.02 -1.05 5.19
N TYR A 20 -10.66 -1.63 4.03
CA TYR A 20 -11.62 -2.06 3.01
C TYR A 20 -11.50 -3.55 2.70
N ASN A 21 -11.60 -4.39 3.71
CA ASN A 21 -11.67 -5.87 3.59
C ASN A 21 -10.39 -6.56 3.10
N GLY A 22 -9.28 -5.86 3.04
CA GLY A 22 -7.98 -6.49 2.80
C GLY A 22 -7.62 -6.76 1.34
N GLU A 23 -8.51 -6.48 0.38
CA GLU A 23 -8.21 -6.72 -1.05
C GLU A 23 -8.78 -5.59 -1.89
N LEU A 24 -7.93 -4.95 -2.70
CA LEU A 24 -8.33 -3.85 -3.58
C LEU A 24 -7.51 -3.89 -4.87
N GLY A 25 -8.14 -3.45 -5.96
CA GLY A 25 -7.45 -3.27 -7.22
C GLY A 25 -6.66 -1.97 -7.28
N GLU A 26 -5.73 -1.88 -8.21
CA GLU A 26 -4.86 -0.70 -8.33
C GLU A 26 -5.62 0.58 -8.63
N SER A 27 -6.76 0.49 -9.32
CA SER A 27 -7.58 1.68 -9.61
C SER A 27 -8.15 2.29 -8.33
N VAL A 28 -8.71 1.46 -7.45
CA VAL A 28 -9.26 1.93 -6.18
C VAL A 28 -8.14 2.41 -5.27
N LEU A 29 -7.00 1.75 -5.28
CA LEU A 29 -5.84 2.19 -4.49
C LEU A 29 -5.33 3.55 -4.96
N GLN A 30 -5.40 3.84 -6.26
CA GLN A 30 -5.08 5.18 -6.76
C GLN A 30 -6.04 6.22 -6.19
N ASP A 31 -7.33 5.91 -6.14
CA ASP A 31 -8.33 6.81 -5.54
C ASP A 31 -8.07 7.00 -4.04
N CYS A 32 -7.64 5.96 -3.35
CA CYS A 32 -7.28 6.08 -1.93
C CYS A 32 -6.10 7.04 -1.72
N GLN A 33 -5.14 7.05 -2.63
CA GLN A 33 -4.04 8.01 -2.56
C GLN A 33 -4.57 9.44 -2.65
N ASP A 34 -5.52 9.70 -3.54
CA ASP A 34 -6.12 11.02 -3.67
C ASP A 34 -6.78 11.46 -2.36
N ASP A 35 -7.44 10.54 -1.67
CA ASP A 35 -8.10 10.84 -0.38
C ASP A 35 -7.09 11.27 0.69
N TYR A 36 -5.85 10.85 0.57
CA TYR A 36 -4.78 11.24 1.49
C TYR A 36 -3.92 12.39 0.95
N GLY A 37 -4.36 13.02 -0.14
CA GLY A 37 -3.65 14.16 -0.71
C GLY A 37 -2.50 13.81 -1.63
N HIS A 38 -2.34 12.55 -2.00
CA HIS A 38 -1.28 12.14 -2.93
C HIS A 38 -1.83 11.99 -4.33
N ARG A 39 -1.35 12.84 -5.23
CA ARG A 39 -1.68 12.71 -6.65
C ARG A 39 -0.61 11.83 -7.31
N VAL A 40 -0.96 10.59 -7.53
CA VAL A 40 -0.03 9.62 -8.11
C VAL A 40 -0.62 9.03 -9.39
N SER A 41 0.27 8.64 -10.30
CA SER A 41 -0.16 7.94 -11.50
C SER A 41 -0.52 6.49 -11.18
N ARG A 42 -1.28 5.87 -12.08
CA ARG A 42 -1.56 4.44 -12.00
C ARG A 42 -0.26 3.64 -11.96
N ASP A 43 0.73 4.06 -12.76
CA ASP A 43 2.02 3.40 -12.82
C ASP A 43 2.75 3.45 -11.48
N THR A 44 2.68 4.58 -10.77
CA THR A 44 3.27 4.68 -9.44
C THR A 44 2.62 3.71 -8.46
N VAL A 45 1.28 3.61 -8.47
CA VAL A 45 0.57 2.65 -7.62
C VAL A 45 0.97 1.23 -7.97
N HIS A 46 1.04 0.91 -9.25
CA HIS A 46 1.46 -0.39 -9.76
C HIS A 46 2.85 -0.76 -9.22
N THR A 47 3.79 0.18 -9.28
CA THR A 47 5.15 -0.01 -8.76
C THR A 47 5.15 -0.22 -7.25
N HIS A 48 4.35 0.54 -6.51
CA HIS A 48 4.24 0.37 -5.06
C HIS A 48 3.69 -1.01 -4.68
N ILE A 49 2.68 -1.49 -5.40
CA ILE A 49 2.12 -2.81 -5.13
C ILE A 49 3.20 -3.88 -5.35
N ALA A 50 3.97 -3.78 -6.43
CA ALA A 50 5.04 -4.74 -6.70
C ALA A 50 6.09 -4.72 -5.57
N TRP A 51 6.49 -3.52 -5.13
CA TRP A 51 7.47 -3.38 -4.04
C TRP A 51 6.92 -3.98 -2.74
N LEU A 52 5.68 -3.67 -2.40
CA LEU A 52 5.05 -4.19 -1.18
C LEU A 52 4.94 -5.72 -1.23
N ALA A 53 4.69 -6.28 -2.40
CA ALA A 53 4.64 -7.74 -2.57
C ALA A 53 6.01 -8.36 -2.33
N GLU A 54 7.08 -7.73 -2.81
CA GLU A 54 8.44 -8.18 -2.57
C GLU A 54 8.79 -8.19 -1.08
N GLN A 55 8.22 -7.25 -0.31
CA GLN A 55 8.43 -7.16 1.13
C GLN A 55 7.55 -8.13 1.93
N GLY A 56 6.64 -8.84 1.26
CA GLY A 56 5.73 -9.75 1.94
C GLY A 56 4.58 -9.07 2.67
N LEU A 57 4.33 -7.79 2.36
CA LEU A 57 3.28 -7.00 3.01
C LEU A 57 1.94 -7.12 2.32
N VAL A 58 1.95 -7.44 1.03
CA VAL A 58 0.75 -7.76 0.25
C VAL A 58 1.03 -8.99 -0.61
N ARG A 59 -0.03 -9.65 -1.03
CA ARG A 59 0.01 -10.63 -2.13
C ARG A 59 -0.49 -9.93 -3.37
N LYS A 60 0.25 -10.07 -4.45
CA LYS A 60 -0.08 -9.45 -5.71
C LYS A 60 -0.69 -10.50 -6.64
N ARG A 61 -1.88 -10.22 -7.14
CA ARG A 61 -2.49 -11.04 -8.18
C ARG A 61 -2.54 -10.22 -9.46
N THR A 62 -2.01 -10.76 -10.54
CA THR A 62 -1.96 -10.09 -11.83
C THR A 62 -3.06 -10.63 -12.72
N LEU A 63 -3.93 -9.76 -13.19
CA LEU A 63 -4.99 -10.13 -14.12
C LEU A 63 -4.47 -10.17 -15.57
N VAL A 64 -5.29 -10.66 -16.49
CA VAL A 64 -4.89 -10.95 -17.88
C VAL A 64 -4.26 -9.74 -18.57
N ASN A 65 -4.73 -8.53 -18.26
CA ASN A 65 -4.23 -7.30 -18.89
C ASN A 65 -3.11 -6.63 -18.12
N GLY A 66 -2.51 -7.32 -17.15
CA GLY A 66 -1.46 -6.75 -16.31
C GLY A 66 -1.95 -5.93 -15.14
N TYR A 67 -3.25 -5.85 -14.93
CA TYR A 67 -3.86 -5.12 -13.81
C TYR A 67 -3.57 -5.84 -12.50
N PHE A 68 -3.11 -5.10 -11.49
CA PHE A 68 -2.80 -5.69 -10.18
C PHE A 68 -3.97 -5.59 -9.22
N ILE A 69 -4.19 -6.69 -8.50
CA ILE A 69 -5.02 -6.73 -7.30
C ILE A 69 -4.07 -6.98 -6.13
N ALA A 70 -4.17 -6.18 -5.08
CA ALA A 70 -3.36 -6.34 -3.88
C ALA A 70 -4.21 -6.90 -2.75
N GLU A 71 -3.68 -7.90 -2.06
CA GLU A 71 -4.31 -8.48 -0.88
C GLU A 71 -3.39 -8.30 0.32
N LEU A 72 -3.91 -7.78 1.42
CA LEU A 72 -3.12 -7.54 2.63
C LEU A 72 -2.74 -8.85 3.29
N THR A 73 -1.46 -8.99 3.66
CA THR A 73 -1.00 -10.13 4.46
C THR A 73 -1.09 -9.79 5.94
N GLY A 74 -0.96 -10.80 6.81
CA GLY A 74 -0.88 -10.55 8.25
C GLY A 74 0.26 -9.61 8.61
N ARG A 75 1.42 -9.79 7.96
CA ARG A 75 2.57 -8.89 8.15
C ARG A 75 2.24 -7.48 7.69
N GLY A 76 1.55 -7.32 6.56
CA GLY A 76 1.13 -6.02 6.08
C GLY A 76 0.17 -5.33 7.05
N GLN A 77 -0.74 -6.09 7.64
CA GLN A 77 -1.65 -5.55 8.63
C GLN A 77 -0.90 -5.07 9.86
N ASP A 78 0.08 -5.82 10.34
CA ASP A 78 0.90 -5.40 11.48
C ASP A 78 1.62 -4.08 11.19
N VAL A 79 2.15 -3.93 9.99
CA VAL A 79 2.81 -2.68 9.60
C VAL A 79 1.80 -1.54 9.51
N ALA A 80 0.62 -1.78 8.93
CA ALA A 80 -0.43 -0.76 8.82
C ALA A 80 -0.89 -0.28 10.21
N GLU A 81 -0.88 -1.16 11.20
CA GLU A 81 -1.32 -0.84 12.56
C GLU A 81 -0.19 -0.39 13.49
N GLY A 82 1.04 -0.38 12.99
CA GLY A 82 2.18 0.07 13.78
C GLY A 82 2.78 -0.97 14.71
N ARG A 83 2.35 -2.23 14.60
CA ARG A 83 2.91 -3.34 15.41
C ARG A 83 4.23 -3.83 14.89
N ALA A 84 4.53 -3.57 13.62
CA ALA A 84 5.79 -3.92 13.00
C ALA A 84 6.24 -2.75 12.14
N THR A 85 7.54 -2.68 11.85
CA THR A 85 8.09 -1.63 10.99
C THR A 85 8.91 -2.29 9.89
N VAL A 86 8.86 -1.66 8.70
CA VAL A 86 9.65 -2.10 7.56
C VAL A 86 10.31 -0.86 6.97
N PRO A 87 11.64 -0.89 6.74
CA PRO A 87 12.29 0.21 6.04
C PRO A 87 11.62 0.44 4.68
N GLY A 88 11.30 1.67 4.38
CA GLY A 88 10.63 2.05 3.14
C GLY A 88 9.13 2.25 3.28
N VAL A 89 8.55 1.94 4.44
CA VAL A 89 7.16 2.25 4.77
C VAL A 89 7.14 3.17 5.97
N LYS A 90 6.37 4.25 5.88
CA LYS A 90 6.24 5.20 6.97
C LYS A 90 5.59 4.53 8.17
N LYS A 91 6.12 4.80 9.36
CA LYS A 91 5.52 4.33 10.59
C LYS A 91 4.24 5.12 10.86
N PRO A 92 3.09 4.46 11.12
CA PRO A 92 1.87 5.18 11.43
C PRO A 92 2.03 6.01 12.69
N ARG A 93 1.43 7.20 12.68
CA ARG A 93 1.40 8.03 13.88
C ARG A 93 0.34 7.50 14.83
N ALA A 94 0.61 7.63 16.12
CA ALA A 94 -0.40 7.34 17.12
C ALA A 94 -1.60 8.26 16.89
N ARG A 95 -2.80 7.71 16.98
CA ARG A 95 -4.01 8.50 16.90
C ARG A 95 -4.20 9.18 18.26
N GLY A 96 -4.06 10.49 18.23
CA GLY A 96 -4.16 11.30 19.41
C GLY A 96 -5.54 11.48 19.93
#